data_a7de171bc089ca80a67ef18a62f09168
#
_entry.id   a7de171bc089ca80a67ef18a62f09168
#
_cell.length_a   1.000
_cell.length_b   1.000
_cell.length_c   1.000
_cell.angle_alpha   90.00
_cell.angle_beta   90.00
_cell.angle_gamma   90.00
#
_symmetry.space_group_name_H-M   'P 1'
#
loop_
_entity.id
_entity.type
_entity.pdbx_description
1 polymer ?
#
loop_
_entity_poly.entity_id
_entity_poly.type
_entity_poly.pdbx_seq_one_letter_code
_entity_poly.pdbx_strand_id
1 'polypeptide(L)'
;MVADSDKGFEGHRDMEIVCQDCRNRFRIPDENLPPERMFSIKCPKCDRRLEIHTQSEAGGVTRARSLETLVNEVESRTYDASEKPFDYVHAGVQTALLCENDSEVRQKIHDVVEGMNYHVVEAPSARNALKYMRFHNYNLVVVNETFDAAGADSNHVLQYLIQLPMSTRGNTFIVLLSDSLKTMDNMSAFNKSVNLVVNLQNTDDMESILKGALAEHEEFYQVFKESLKKTGRA
;
A
#
# COMPACT_ATOMS: atom_id res chain seq x y z
N MET A 1 49.57 -33.15 -31.58
CA MET A 1 48.60 -33.76 -30.67
C MET A 1 48.06 -32.67 -29.78
N VAL A 2 46.86 -32.36 -30.04
CA VAL A 2 46.10 -31.22 -29.48
C VAL A 2 45.58 -31.65 -28.11
N ALA A 3 45.65 -30.79 -27.13
CA ALA A 3 44.88 -30.89 -25.91
C ALA A 3 44.14 -29.57 -25.73
N ASP A 4 42.89 -29.59 -26.10
CA ASP A 4 41.86 -28.62 -25.79
C ASP A 4 41.66 -28.57 -24.28
N SER A 5 41.74 -27.39 -23.73
CA SER A 5 41.33 -27.09 -22.37
C SER A 5 40.09 -26.19 -22.45
N ASP A 6 38.97 -26.85 -22.44
CA ASP A 6 37.65 -26.26 -22.27
C ASP A 6 37.56 -25.65 -20.88
N LYS A 7 37.71 -24.32 -20.79
CA LYS A 7 37.42 -23.55 -19.58
C LYS A 7 35.96 -23.11 -19.65
N GLY A 8 35.12 -23.76 -18.85
CA GLY A 8 33.75 -23.41 -18.61
C GLY A 8 33.57 -21.93 -18.34
N PHE A 9 32.72 -21.32 -19.11
CA PHE A 9 32.29 -19.95 -18.99
C PHE A 9 31.26 -19.90 -17.84
N GLU A 10 31.73 -19.65 -16.61
CA GLU A 10 30.86 -19.29 -15.48
C GLU A 10 30.31 -17.91 -15.78
N GLY A 11 29.02 -17.86 -16.12
CA GLY A 11 28.30 -16.64 -16.42
C GLY A 11 28.17 -15.76 -15.16
N HIS A 12 29.05 -14.79 -15.00
CA HIS A 12 28.84 -13.70 -14.05
C HIS A 12 27.58 -12.95 -14.47
N ARG A 13 26.58 -12.95 -13.58
CA ARG A 13 25.37 -12.15 -13.74
C ARG A 13 25.67 -10.75 -13.21
N ASP A 14 25.88 -9.81 -14.12
CA ASP A 14 26.01 -8.40 -13.77
C ASP A 14 24.64 -7.75 -13.67
N MET A 15 24.34 -7.05 -12.56
CA MET A 15 23.12 -6.25 -12.44
C MET A 15 23.28 -4.94 -13.21
N GLU A 16 22.42 -4.68 -14.19
CA GLU A 16 22.37 -3.41 -14.94
C GLU A 16 21.43 -2.42 -14.26
N ILE A 17 21.91 -1.23 -13.93
CA ILE A 17 21.18 -0.17 -13.24
C ILE A 17 21.10 1.06 -14.12
N VAL A 18 19.91 1.67 -14.18
CA VAL A 18 19.67 2.92 -14.91
C VAL A 18 19.34 4.02 -13.91
N CYS A 19 20.15 5.08 -13.88
CA CYS A 19 19.88 6.27 -13.07
C CYS A 19 18.64 7.00 -13.60
N GLN A 20 17.67 7.27 -12.73
CA GLN A 20 16.43 7.94 -13.11
C GLN A 20 16.61 9.41 -13.46
N ASP A 21 17.60 10.07 -12.86
CA ASP A 21 17.82 11.51 -13.05
C ASP A 21 18.64 11.84 -14.29
N CYS A 22 19.76 11.14 -14.50
CA CYS A 22 20.66 11.41 -15.63
C CYS A 22 20.58 10.37 -16.75
N ARG A 23 19.73 9.31 -16.59
CA ARG A 23 19.54 8.18 -17.52
C ARG A 23 20.84 7.41 -17.85
N ASN A 24 21.88 7.57 -17.03
CA ASN A 24 23.10 6.82 -17.22
C ASN A 24 22.89 5.35 -16.82
N ARG A 25 23.41 4.43 -17.65
CA ARG A 25 23.39 2.98 -17.39
C ARG A 25 24.77 2.56 -16.88
N PHE A 26 24.78 1.76 -15.83
CA PHE A 26 26.02 1.17 -15.31
C PHE A 26 25.74 -0.21 -14.73
N ARG A 27 26.77 -1.04 -14.67
CA ARG A 27 26.69 -2.43 -14.21
C ARG A 27 27.41 -2.60 -12.91
N ILE A 28 26.85 -3.40 -12.04
CA ILE A 28 27.46 -3.80 -10.77
C ILE A 28 27.63 -5.31 -10.82
N PRO A 29 28.86 -5.82 -10.63
CA PRO A 29 29.11 -7.25 -10.47
C PRO A 29 28.37 -7.79 -9.24
N ASP A 30 27.78 -8.98 -9.34
CA ASP A 30 27.05 -9.62 -8.22
C ASP A 30 27.92 -9.80 -6.96
N GLU A 31 29.23 -9.89 -7.12
CA GLU A 31 30.20 -10.01 -6.02
C GLU A 31 30.24 -8.77 -5.09
N ASN A 32 29.85 -7.61 -5.59
CA ASN A 32 29.84 -6.34 -4.86
C ASN A 32 28.46 -5.98 -4.30
N LEU A 33 27.48 -6.87 -4.44
CA LEU A 33 26.14 -6.68 -3.90
C LEU A 33 26.11 -7.11 -2.42
N PRO A 34 25.67 -6.24 -1.51
CA PRO A 34 25.48 -6.62 -0.11
C PRO A 34 24.40 -7.72 -0.01
N PRO A 35 24.49 -8.64 0.97
CA PRO A 35 23.53 -9.72 1.15
C PRO A 35 22.13 -9.22 1.60
N GLU A 36 22.01 -7.94 1.87
CA GLU A 36 20.77 -7.29 2.26
C GLU A 36 19.85 -7.09 1.05
N ARG A 37 18.57 -7.30 1.25
CA ARG A 37 17.55 -7.16 0.19
C ARG A 37 17.37 -5.72 -0.31
N MET A 38 17.91 -4.74 0.40
CA MET A 38 17.88 -3.31 0.08
C MET A 38 19.23 -2.69 0.30
N PHE A 39 19.75 -1.97 -0.69
CA PHE A 39 20.97 -1.18 -0.54
C PHE A 39 20.91 0.10 -1.35
N SER A 40 21.67 1.09 -0.94
CA SER A 40 21.76 2.36 -1.65
C SER A 40 23.13 2.55 -2.26
N ILE A 41 23.17 2.99 -3.52
CA ILE A 41 24.38 3.32 -4.24
C ILE A 41 24.33 4.74 -4.80
N LYS A 42 25.49 5.34 -5.08
CA LYS A 42 25.56 6.62 -5.76
C LYS A 42 25.72 6.43 -7.26
N CYS A 43 25.00 7.21 -8.04
CA CYS A 43 25.20 7.23 -9.49
C CYS A 43 26.59 7.75 -9.83
N PRO A 44 27.42 7.06 -10.63
CA PRO A 44 28.77 7.50 -10.96
C PRO A 44 28.81 8.77 -11.83
N LYS A 45 27.68 9.19 -12.40
CA LYS A 45 27.61 10.36 -13.28
C LYS A 45 27.05 11.61 -12.61
N CYS A 46 26.06 11.48 -11.71
CA CYS A 46 25.39 12.64 -11.09
C CYS A 46 25.41 12.63 -9.56
N ASP A 47 26.12 11.68 -8.94
CA ASP A 47 26.29 11.50 -7.49
C ASP A 47 24.99 11.32 -6.70
N ARG A 48 23.84 11.17 -7.37
CA ARG A 48 22.56 10.97 -6.72
C ARG A 48 22.47 9.57 -6.11
N ARG A 49 21.92 9.49 -4.92
CA ARG A 49 21.70 8.23 -4.21
C ARG A 49 20.54 7.49 -4.88
N LEU A 50 20.77 6.22 -5.24
CA LEU A 50 19.80 5.30 -5.83
C LEU A 50 19.57 4.18 -4.82
N GLU A 51 18.32 3.91 -4.50
CA GLU A 51 17.91 2.77 -3.67
C GLU A 51 17.56 1.58 -4.58
N ILE A 52 18.17 0.44 -4.31
CA ILE A 52 18.03 -0.77 -5.14
C ILE A 52 17.48 -1.89 -4.28
N HIS A 53 16.42 -2.53 -4.77
CA HIS A 53 15.80 -3.70 -4.17
C HIS A 53 16.16 -4.94 -4.98
N THR A 54 16.81 -5.92 -4.34
CA THR A 54 17.05 -7.22 -4.96
C THR A 54 15.95 -8.19 -4.56
N GLN A 55 14.99 -8.43 -5.44
CA GLN A 55 14.13 -9.62 -5.35
C GLN A 55 14.57 -10.61 -6.43
N SER A 56 15.00 -11.77 -6.01
CA SER A 56 15.31 -12.87 -6.90
C SER A 56 14.01 -13.49 -7.42
N GLU A 57 13.62 -13.09 -8.63
CA GLU A 57 13.00 -13.98 -9.61
C GLU A 57 13.08 -13.32 -10.98
N ALA A 58 13.71 -14.05 -11.90
CA ALA A 58 13.76 -13.90 -13.36
C ALA A 58 13.50 -12.50 -13.97
N GLY A 59 14.57 -11.76 -14.21
CA GLY A 59 14.64 -10.86 -15.38
C GLY A 59 13.78 -9.59 -15.31
N GLY A 60 14.05 -8.70 -14.38
CA GLY A 60 13.46 -7.37 -14.45
C GLY A 60 14.00 -6.45 -13.35
N VAL A 61 14.63 -5.36 -13.74
CA VAL A 61 15.02 -4.26 -12.83
C VAL A 61 13.75 -3.75 -12.14
N THR A 62 13.56 -4.12 -10.88
CA THR A 62 12.42 -3.59 -10.10
C THR A 62 12.75 -2.16 -9.68
N ARG A 63 12.28 -1.18 -10.46
CA ARG A 63 12.29 0.23 -10.04
C ARG A 63 11.51 0.37 -8.75
N ALA A 64 12.05 1.08 -7.74
CA ALA A 64 11.23 1.65 -6.70
C ALA A 64 10.15 2.51 -7.41
N ARG A 65 8.90 2.06 -7.38
CA ARG A 65 7.80 2.73 -8.06
C ARG A 65 7.41 3.91 -7.20
N SER A 66 7.43 5.12 -7.76
CA SER A 66 6.82 6.26 -7.09
C SER A 66 5.30 6.10 -7.09
N LEU A 67 4.61 6.71 -6.12
CA LEU A 67 3.14 6.76 -6.09
C LEU A 67 2.58 7.25 -7.43
N GLU A 68 3.19 8.30 -8.00
CA GLU A 68 2.80 8.86 -9.30
C GLU A 68 2.88 7.83 -10.44
N THR A 69 3.91 6.98 -10.43
CA THR A 69 4.06 5.92 -11.44
C THR A 69 2.96 4.87 -11.29
N LEU A 70 2.64 4.47 -10.06
CA LEU A 70 1.57 3.50 -9.78
C LEU A 70 0.20 4.08 -10.13
N VAL A 71 -0.07 5.33 -9.77
CA VAL A 71 -1.32 6.02 -10.11
C VAL A 71 -1.46 6.14 -11.62
N ASN A 72 -0.42 6.60 -12.33
CA ASN A 72 -0.43 6.72 -13.79
C ASN A 72 -0.60 5.36 -14.49
N GLU A 73 0.01 4.28 -13.98
CA GLU A 73 -0.20 2.92 -14.50
C GLU A 73 -1.64 2.44 -14.30
N VAL A 74 -2.24 2.76 -13.15
CA VAL A 74 -3.64 2.45 -12.87
C VAL A 74 -4.56 3.31 -13.74
N GLU A 75 -4.22 4.58 -13.99
CA GLU A 75 -5.00 5.49 -14.83
C GLU A 75 -4.94 5.18 -16.31
N SER A 76 -3.79 4.73 -16.82
CA SER A 76 -3.57 4.48 -18.25
C SER A 76 -4.18 3.16 -18.76
N ARG A 77 -4.56 2.22 -17.86
CA ARG A 77 -5.16 0.96 -18.30
C ARG A 77 -6.62 1.14 -18.66
N THR A 78 -6.96 0.69 -19.86
CA THR A 78 -8.33 0.57 -20.35
C THR A 78 -9.15 -0.26 -19.35
N TYR A 79 -10.34 0.21 -19.02
CA TYR A 79 -11.28 -0.45 -18.13
C TYR A 79 -11.52 -1.90 -18.58
N ASP A 80 -11.10 -2.85 -17.77
CA ASP A 80 -11.44 -4.26 -17.95
C ASP A 80 -12.54 -4.65 -16.96
N ALA A 81 -13.72 -4.96 -17.49
CA ALA A 81 -14.89 -5.33 -16.69
C ALA A 81 -14.70 -6.64 -15.92
N SER A 82 -13.77 -7.53 -16.36
CA SER A 82 -13.48 -8.80 -15.69
C SER A 82 -12.63 -8.63 -14.43
N GLU A 83 -11.99 -7.48 -14.27
CA GLU A 83 -11.17 -7.14 -13.10
C GLU A 83 -11.92 -6.30 -12.05
N LYS A 84 -13.26 -6.24 -12.11
CA LYS A 84 -14.06 -5.56 -11.08
C LYS A 84 -13.99 -6.33 -9.77
N PRO A 85 -13.61 -5.70 -8.65
CA PRO A 85 -13.63 -6.34 -7.33
C PRO A 85 -15.07 -6.57 -6.82
N PHE A 86 -16.10 -6.14 -7.55
CA PHE A 86 -17.48 -6.18 -7.14
C PHE A 86 -18.38 -6.93 -8.12
N ASP A 87 -18.77 -8.12 -7.73
CA ASP A 87 -20.04 -8.69 -8.11
C ASP A 87 -21.12 -8.02 -7.24
N TYR A 88 -21.86 -7.05 -7.80
CA TYR A 88 -23.06 -6.45 -7.21
C TYR A 88 -23.06 -6.27 -5.67
N VAL A 89 -22.49 -5.21 -5.16
CA VAL A 89 -22.78 -4.77 -3.79
C VAL A 89 -24.17 -4.14 -3.78
N HIS A 90 -25.11 -4.71 -3.02
CA HIS A 90 -26.45 -4.16 -2.87
C HIS A 90 -26.38 -2.72 -2.35
N ALA A 91 -27.23 -1.84 -2.88
CA ALA A 91 -27.30 -0.45 -2.41
C ALA A 91 -27.56 -0.43 -0.89
N GLY A 92 -26.70 0.28 -0.15
CA GLY A 92 -26.77 0.40 1.31
C GLY A 92 -25.87 -0.54 2.11
N VAL A 93 -25.15 -1.47 1.47
CA VAL A 93 -24.12 -2.26 2.15
C VAL A 93 -22.86 -1.44 2.29
N GLN A 94 -22.30 -1.38 3.49
CA GLN A 94 -21.00 -0.72 3.74
C GLN A 94 -19.87 -1.61 3.23
N THR A 95 -18.85 -0.97 2.67
CA THR A 95 -17.71 -1.67 2.07
C THR A 95 -16.42 -1.37 2.81
N ALA A 96 -15.57 -2.38 2.96
CA ALA A 96 -14.27 -2.28 3.57
C ALA A 96 -13.17 -2.77 2.64
N LEU A 97 -12.04 -2.06 2.62
CA LEU A 97 -10.81 -2.47 1.94
C LEU A 97 -9.77 -2.88 2.98
N LEU A 98 -9.24 -4.07 2.86
CA LEU A 98 -8.23 -4.62 3.76
C LEU A 98 -6.89 -4.76 3.03
N CYS A 99 -5.86 -4.10 3.57
CA CYS A 99 -4.50 -4.05 3.06
C CYS A 99 -3.54 -4.58 4.13
N GLU A 100 -3.39 -5.91 4.20
CA GLU A 100 -2.56 -6.61 5.17
C GLU A 100 -1.81 -7.77 4.50
N ASN A 101 -0.50 -7.88 4.78
CA ASN A 101 0.34 -8.94 4.20
C ASN A 101 0.27 -10.24 4.99
N ASP A 102 0.20 -10.15 6.32
CA ASP A 102 0.13 -11.33 7.19
C ASP A 102 -1.24 -12.00 7.08
N SER A 103 -1.24 -13.27 6.74
CA SER A 103 -2.47 -14.03 6.50
C SER A 103 -3.30 -14.27 7.76
N GLU A 104 -2.66 -14.43 8.93
CA GLU A 104 -3.36 -14.69 10.19
C GLU A 104 -4.04 -13.41 10.68
N VAL A 105 -3.29 -12.29 10.65
CA VAL A 105 -3.81 -10.97 11.01
C VAL A 105 -4.93 -10.57 10.05
N ARG A 106 -4.72 -10.77 8.75
CA ARG A 106 -5.71 -10.47 7.71
C ARG A 106 -7.02 -11.22 7.94
N GLN A 107 -6.95 -12.53 8.19
CA GLN A 107 -8.14 -13.35 8.43
C GLN A 107 -8.90 -12.89 9.69
N LYS A 108 -8.19 -12.63 10.79
CA LYS A 108 -8.81 -12.11 12.01
C LYS A 108 -9.58 -10.81 11.78
N ILE A 109 -8.94 -9.86 11.08
CA ILE A 109 -9.55 -8.57 10.79
C ILE A 109 -10.72 -8.72 9.82
N HIS A 110 -10.56 -9.57 8.81
CA HIS A 110 -11.64 -9.89 7.87
C HIS A 110 -12.89 -10.37 8.61
N ASP A 111 -12.76 -11.38 9.48
CA ASP A 111 -13.88 -11.97 10.22
C ASP A 111 -14.56 -10.93 11.13
N VAL A 112 -13.79 -10.05 11.77
CA VAL A 112 -14.32 -8.96 12.61
C VAL A 112 -15.12 -7.96 11.77
N VAL A 113 -14.54 -7.50 10.67
CA VAL A 113 -15.15 -6.47 9.82
C VAL A 113 -16.38 -7.01 9.08
N GLU A 114 -16.34 -8.26 8.62
CA GLU A 114 -17.50 -8.97 8.04
C GLU A 114 -18.61 -9.14 9.09
N GLY A 115 -18.28 -9.52 10.33
CA GLY A 115 -19.19 -9.59 11.47
C GLY A 115 -19.87 -8.26 11.81
N MET A 116 -19.29 -7.13 11.42
CA MET A 116 -19.86 -5.78 11.53
C MET A 116 -20.72 -5.39 10.31
N ASN A 117 -21.07 -6.34 9.43
CA ASN A 117 -21.85 -6.17 8.20
C ASN A 117 -21.18 -5.31 7.11
N TYR A 118 -19.85 -5.28 7.05
CA TYR A 118 -19.14 -4.75 5.91
C TYR A 118 -18.92 -5.84 4.86
N HIS A 119 -19.03 -5.46 3.60
CA HIS A 119 -18.51 -6.27 2.50
C HIS A 119 -17.00 -6.02 2.39
N VAL A 120 -16.20 -7.05 2.70
CA VAL A 120 -14.73 -6.93 2.79
C VAL A 120 -14.09 -7.30 1.46
N VAL A 121 -13.23 -6.44 0.97
CA VAL A 121 -12.37 -6.67 -0.19
C VAL A 121 -10.91 -6.67 0.26
N GLU A 122 -10.21 -7.73 -0.04
CA GLU A 122 -8.77 -7.86 0.27
C GLU A 122 -7.93 -7.42 -0.92
N ALA A 123 -6.96 -6.56 -0.66
CA ALA A 123 -6.01 -6.15 -1.68
C ALA A 123 -4.71 -6.98 -1.59
N PRO A 124 -4.33 -7.72 -2.64
CA PRO A 124 -3.10 -8.50 -2.62
C PRO A 124 -1.83 -7.66 -2.78
N SER A 125 -1.96 -6.39 -3.20
CA SER A 125 -0.84 -5.45 -3.36
C SER A 125 -1.32 -4.01 -3.30
N ALA A 126 -0.39 -3.07 -3.06
CA ALA A 126 -0.69 -1.63 -3.09
C ALA A 126 -1.28 -1.20 -4.43
N ARG A 127 -0.78 -1.74 -5.55
CA ARG A 127 -1.31 -1.48 -6.88
C ARG A 127 -2.79 -1.89 -7.01
N ASN A 128 -3.15 -3.06 -6.49
CA ASN A 128 -4.53 -3.53 -6.52
C ASN A 128 -5.41 -2.67 -5.61
N ALA A 129 -4.91 -2.28 -4.42
CA ALA A 129 -5.62 -1.38 -3.53
C ALA A 129 -5.93 -0.04 -4.20
N LEU A 130 -4.94 0.59 -4.85
CA LEU A 130 -5.12 1.84 -5.60
C LEU A 130 -6.13 1.68 -6.74
N LYS A 131 -6.07 0.55 -7.47
CA LYS A 131 -7.04 0.25 -8.53
C LYS A 131 -8.46 0.13 -7.98
N TYR A 132 -8.64 -0.57 -6.86
CA TYR A 132 -9.94 -0.73 -6.23
C TYR A 132 -10.51 0.61 -5.74
N MET A 133 -9.69 1.44 -5.07
CA MET A 133 -10.09 2.77 -4.60
C MET A 133 -10.40 3.76 -5.72
N ARG A 134 -9.86 3.57 -6.92
CA ARG A 134 -10.21 4.40 -8.08
C ARG A 134 -11.66 4.19 -8.53
N PHE A 135 -12.15 2.96 -8.46
CA PHE A 135 -13.46 2.59 -8.98
C PHE A 135 -14.54 2.53 -7.91
N HIS A 136 -14.15 2.50 -6.64
CA HIS A 136 -15.07 2.40 -5.51
C HIS A 136 -14.61 3.20 -4.30
N ASN A 137 -15.56 3.91 -3.68
CA ASN A 137 -15.32 4.58 -2.41
C ASN A 137 -15.65 3.63 -1.27
N TYR A 138 -14.64 3.28 -0.48
CA TYR A 138 -14.79 2.41 0.68
C TYR A 138 -15.19 3.22 1.91
N ASN A 139 -16.10 2.67 2.72
CA ASN A 139 -16.49 3.27 3.99
C ASN A 139 -15.41 3.06 5.07
N LEU A 140 -14.72 1.92 5.00
CA LEU A 140 -13.64 1.55 5.90
C LEU A 140 -12.42 1.11 5.08
N VAL A 141 -11.24 1.61 5.45
CA VAL A 141 -9.96 1.13 4.90
C VAL A 141 -9.07 0.75 6.07
N VAL A 142 -8.67 -0.50 6.13
CA VAL A 142 -7.71 -1.00 7.12
C VAL A 142 -6.39 -1.26 6.39
N VAL A 143 -5.35 -0.57 6.79
CA VAL A 143 -4.03 -0.66 6.13
C VAL A 143 -2.93 -0.88 7.14
N ASN A 144 -2.09 -1.88 6.91
CA ASN A 144 -0.87 -2.09 7.69
C ASN A 144 0.20 -1.09 7.25
N GLU A 145 0.92 -0.52 8.22
CA GLU A 145 2.01 0.44 7.99
C GLU A 145 3.07 -0.10 7.01
N THR A 146 3.33 -1.40 7.04
CA THR A 146 4.30 -2.09 6.17
C THR A 146 3.69 -2.76 4.94
N PHE A 147 2.41 -2.50 4.62
CA PHE A 147 1.74 -3.14 3.49
C PHE A 147 2.41 -2.80 2.17
N ASP A 148 2.90 -3.84 1.46
CA ASP A 148 3.57 -3.76 0.15
C ASP A 148 4.65 -2.65 0.10
N ALA A 149 5.24 -2.36 1.27
CA ALA A 149 6.21 -1.31 1.46
C ALA A 149 7.58 -1.88 1.84
N ALA A 150 8.62 -1.28 1.32
CA ALA A 150 9.99 -1.55 1.74
C ALA A 150 10.36 -0.85 3.07
N GLY A 151 9.42 -0.08 3.64
CA GLY A 151 9.53 0.66 4.89
C GLY A 151 8.30 1.53 5.14
N ALA A 152 8.11 1.99 6.38
CA ALA A 152 6.93 2.74 6.81
C ALA A 152 6.65 4.03 5.99
N ASP A 153 7.70 4.68 5.50
CA ASP A 153 7.58 5.92 4.71
C ASP A 153 7.24 5.68 3.24
N SER A 154 7.25 4.41 2.78
CA SER A 154 6.99 4.06 1.38
C SER A 154 5.62 3.43 1.13
N ASN A 155 4.70 3.47 2.11
CA ASN A 155 3.37 2.92 1.94
C ASN A 155 2.52 3.78 0.98
N HIS A 156 2.41 3.32 -0.26
CA HIS A 156 1.70 4.03 -1.32
C HIS A 156 0.20 4.15 -1.09
N VAL A 157 -0.40 3.19 -0.37
CA VAL A 157 -1.83 3.25 -0.02
C VAL A 157 -2.09 4.40 0.94
N LEU A 158 -1.27 4.55 1.99
CA LEU A 158 -1.38 5.69 2.92
C LEU A 158 -1.14 7.02 2.21
N GLN A 159 -0.09 7.10 1.37
CA GLN A 159 0.20 8.32 0.61
C GLN A 159 -0.96 8.73 -0.30
N TYR A 160 -1.62 7.77 -0.94
CA TYR A 160 -2.82 8.04 -1.75
C TYR A 160 -3.99 8.51 -0.89
N LEU A 161 -4.27 7.84 0.23
CA LEU A 161 -5.36 8.18 1.13
C LEU A 161 -5.23 9.60 1.72
N ILE A 162 -4.02 10.07 1.98
CA ILE A 162 -3.75 11.44 2.47
C ILE A 162 -4.11 12.49 1.40
N GLN A 163 -3.96 12.15 0.12
CA GLN A 163 -4.22 13.09 -1.00
C GLN A 163 -5.71 13.15 -1.41
N LEU A 164 -6.55 12.28 -0.84
CA LEU A 164 -7.98 12.29 -1.17
C LEU A 164 -8.65 13.62 -0.79
N PRO A 165 -9.56 14.13 -1.64
CA PRO A 165 -10.33 15.34 -1.33
C PRO A 165 -11.24 15.09 -0.11
N MET A 166 -11.54 16.18 0.64
CA MET A 166 -12.35 16.10 1.87
C MET A 166 -13.73 15.49 1.66
N SER A 167 -14.33 15.65 0.47
CA SER A 167 -15.60 15.01 0.12
C SER A 167 -15.54 13.48 0.17
N THR A 168 -14.44 12.88 -0.24
CA THR A 168 -14.20 11.43 -0.15
C THR A 168 -13.66 11.07 1.22
N ARG A 169 -12.70 11.85 1.73
CA ARG A 169 -12.01 11.60 3.00
C ARG A 169 -12.97 11.60 4.20
N GLY A 170 -13.98 12.49 4.19
CA GLY A 170 -15.01 12.57 5.25
C GLY A 170 -15.99 11.38 5.27
N ASN A 171 -16.02 10.57 4.21
CA ASN A 171 -16.86 9.38 4.11
C ASN A 171 -16.07 8.06 4.26
N THR A 172 -14.75 8.14 4.38
CA THR A 172 -13.87 6.97 4.50
C THR A 172 -13.20 6.97 5.88
N PHE A 173 -13.44 5.94 6.67
CA PHE A 173 -12.75 5.73 7.94
C PHE A 173 -11.46 4.94 7.70
N ILE A 174 -10.30 5.50 8.08
CA ILE A 174 -8.99 4.86 7.85
C ILE A 174 -8.41 4.38 9.17
N VAL A 175 -8.09 3.10 9.22
CA VAL A 175 -7.41 2.41 10.32
C VAL A 175 -5.99 2.07 9.90
N LEU A 176 -5.04 2.49 10.69
CA LEU A 176 -3.63 2.12 10.54
C LEU A 176 -3.29 1.00 11.52
N LEU A 177 -2.86 -0.14 11.01
CA LEU A 177 -2.26 -1.20 11.79
C LEU A 177 -0.75 -0.95 11.90
N SER A 178 -0.21 -1.03 13.10
CA SER A 178 1.23 -0.84 13.36
C SER A 178 1.69 -1.74 14.49
N ASP A 179 2.93 -2.17 14.43
CA ASP A 179 3.60 -2.90 15.51
C ASP A 179 4.27 -1.97 16.53
N SER A 180 4.58 -0.74 16.12
CA SER A 180 5.34 0.23 16.89
C SER A 180 4.48 1.30 17.59
N LEU A 181 3.32 1.63 17.04
CA LEU A 181 2.42 2.66 17.55
C LEU A 181 1.44 2.08 18.59
N LYS A 182 0.97 2.93 19.49
CA LYS A 182 -0.03 2.53 20.50
C LYS A 182 -1.44 2.62 19.93
N THR A 183 -2.28 1.66 20.33
CA THR A 183 -3.70 1.66 19.99
C THR A 183 -4.38 2.92 20.53
N MET A 184 -5.23 3.56 19.72
CA MET A 184 -5.98 4.80 20.03
C MET A 184 -5.09 6.01 20.34
N ASP A 185 -3.85 6.04 19.83
CA ASP A 185 -2.99 7.22 19.93
C ASP A 185 -3.43 8.27 18.90
N ASN A 186 -4.20 9.26 19.39
CA ASN A 186 -4.75 10.34 18.56
C ASN A 186 -3.66 11.22 17.93
N MET A 187 -2.50 11.39 18.59
CA MET A 187 -1.42 12.20 18.03
C MET A 187 -0.72 11.47 16.88
N SER A 188 -0.49 10.18 17.05
CA SER A 188 0.03 9.33 15.95
C SER A 188 -0.96 9.26 14.80
N ALA A 189 -2.26 9.09 15.08
CA ALA A 189 -3.31 9.11 14.06
C ALA A 189 -3.33 10.43 13.28
N PHE A 190 -3.26 11.56 13.98
CA PHE A 190 -3.21 12.88 13.38
C PHE A 190 -1.97 13.05 12.48
N ASN A 191 -0.78 12.70 12.98
CA ASN A 191 0.47 12.82 12.23
C ASN A 191 0.50 11.93 10.97
N LYS A 192 -0.12 10.77 11.03
CA LYS A 192 -0.25 9.83 9.89
C LYS A 192 -1.47 10.11 9.01
N SER A 193 -2.28 11.13 9.39
CA SER A 193 -3.52 11.50 8.70
C SER A 193 -4.51 10.33 8.56
N VAL A 194 -4.63 9.51 9.60
CA VAL A 194 -5.59 8.40 9.71
C VAL A 194 -6.61 8.68 10.81
N ASN A 195 -7.70 7.92 10.86
CA ASN A 195 -8.74 8.13 11.88
C ASN A 195 -8.43 7.34 13.16
N LEU A 196 -7.80 6.18 13.04
CA LEU A 196 -7.51 5.28 14.14
C LEU A 196 -6.17 4.58 13.93
N VAL A 197 -5.40 4.43 15.00
CA VAL A 197 -4.23 3.55 15.05
C VAL A 197 -4.57 2.33 15.92
N VAL A 198 -4.26 1.14 15.45
CA VAL A 198 -4.40 -0.11 16.20
C VAL A 198 -3.07 -0.84 16.19
N ASN A 199 -2.56 -1.16 17.38
CA ASN A 199 -1.38 -1.99 17.50
C ASN A 199 -1.72 -3.45 17.18
N LEU A 200 -0.86 -4.14 16.44
CA LEU A 200 -1.06 -5.54 16.04
C LEU A 200 -1.25 -6.49 17.25
N GLN A 201 -0.74 -6.12 18.43
CA GLN A 201 -0.96 -6.88 19.66
C GLN A 201 -2.41 -6.79 20.20
N ASN A 202 -3.19 -5.79 19.73
CA ASN A 202 -4.57 -5.57 20.16
C ASN A 202 -5.60 -6.00 19.12
N THR A 203 -5.21 -6.82 18.14
CA THR A 203 -6.13 -7.30 17.10
C THR A 203 -7.27 -8.17 17.65
N ASP A 204 -7.08 -8.79 18.81
CA ASP A 204 -8.14 -9.60 19.47
C ASP A 204 -9.29 -8.70 19.98
N ASP A 205 -9.02 -7.44 20.32
CA ASP A 205 -10.01 -6.45 20.78
C ASP A 205 -10.53 -5.57 19.63
N MET A 206 -10.18 -5.87 18.37
CA MET A 206 -10.43 -5.06 17.19
C MET A 206 -11.90 -4.67 17.03
N GLU A 207 -12.82 -5.57 17.32
CA GLU A 207 -14.26 -5.32 17.17
C GLU A 207 -14.73 -4.18 18.10
N SER A 208 -14.35 -4.23 19.37
CA SER A 208 -14.75 -3.22 20.36
C SER A 208 -14.10 -1.87 20.08
N ILE A 209 -12.84 -1.88 19.66
CA ILE A 209 -12.07 -0.68 19.28
C ILE A 209 -12.70 0.00 18.07
N LEU A 210 -13.01 -0.77 17.01
CA LEU A 210 -13.63 -0.25 15.81
C LEU A 210 -15.03 0.31 16.05
N LYS A 211 -15.88 -0.40 16.83
CA LYS A 211 -17.23 0.08 17.14
C LYS A 211 -17.21 1.42 17.85
N GLY A 212 -16.32 1.57 18.85
CA GLY A 212 -16.17 2.84 19.58
C GLY A 212 -15.70 3.96 18.66
N ALA A 213 -14.62 3.74 17.93
CA ALA A 213 -14.03 4.76 17.06
C ALA A 213 -14.92 5.15 15.87
N LEU A 214 -15.68 4.21 15.30
CA LEU A 214 -16.66 4.51 14.25
C LEU A 214 -17.84 5.34 14.78
N ALA A 215 -18.31 5.06 15.99
CA ALA A 215 -19.38 5.85 16.63
C ALA A 215 -18.93 7.30 16.88
N GLU A 216 -17.73 7.50 17.43
CA GLU A 216 -17.14 8.84 17.63
C GLU A 216 -16.96 9.58 16.30
N HIS A 217 -16.51 8.90 15.26
CA HIS A 217 -16.36 9.49 13.92
C HIS A 217 -17.70 9.91 13.33
N GLU A 218 -18.73 9.08 13.45
CA GLU A 218 -20.07 9.43 12.94
C GLU A 218 -20.64 10.66 13.65
N GLU A 219 -20.52 10.72 14.97
CA GLU A 219 -20.94 11.87 15.79
C GLU A 219 -20.18 13.14 15.39
N PHE A 220 -18.87 13.06 15.24
CA PHE A 220 -18.02 14.19 14.83
C PHE A 220 -18.41 14.74 13.45
N TYR A 221 -18.67 13.89 12.48
CA TYR A 221 -18.99 14.30 11.11
C TYR A 221 -20.49 14.53 10.86
N GLN A 222 -21.37 14.29 11.83
CA GLN A 222 -22.82 14.42 11.66
C GLN A 222 -23.22 15.79 11.12
N VAL A 223 -22.76 16.86 11.76
CA VAL A 223 -23.11 18.25 11.36
C VAL A 223 -22.61 18.57 9.96
N PHE A 224 -21.42 18.11 9.62
CA PHE A 224 -20.84 18.27 8.28
C PHE A 224 -21.66 17.55 7.21
N LYS A 225 -22.00 16.28 7.44
CA LYS A 225 -22.82 15.47 6.53
C LYS A 225 -24.23 16.06 6.36
N GLU A 226 -24.87 16.52 7.43
CA GLU A 226 -26.16 17.21 7.36
C GLU A 226 -26.09 18.50 6.54
N SER A 227 -25.01 19.26 6.70
CA SER A 227 -24.79 20.51 5.95
C SER A 227 -24.61 20.24 4.46
N LEU A 228 -23.89 19.19 4.08
CA LEU A 228 -23.72 18.75 2.68
C LEU A 228 -25.07 18.34 2.09
N LYS A 229 -25.88 17.54 2.82
CA LYS A 229 -27.23 17.15 2.38
C LYS A 229 -28.13 18.36 2.13
N LYS A 230 -28.14 19.34 3.04
CA LYS A 230 -28.93 20.58 2.91
C LYS A 230 -28.53 21.44 1.71
N THR A 231 -27.25 21.39 1.31
CA THR A 231 -26.72 22.14 0.17
C THR A 231 -26.76 21.37 -1.16
N GLY A 232 -27.28 20.13 -1.16
CA GLY A 232 -27.36 19.28 -2.35
C GLY A 232 -25.99 18.82 -2.85
N ARG A 233 -24.99 18.79 -1.98
CA ARG A 233 -23.61 18.38 -2.28
C ARG A 233 -23.23 17.01 -1.69
N ALA A 234 -24.20 16.24 -1.19
CA ALA A 234 -24.01 14.89 -0.65
C ALA A 234 -24.21 13.83 -1.71
#